data_a29a13faf46151ca0636a5a7980ccf49
#
_entry.id   a29a13faf46151ca0636a5a7980ccf49
#
_cell.length_a   1.000
_cell.length_b   1.000
_cell.length_c   1.000
_cell.angle_alpha   90.00
_cell.angle_beta   90.00
_cell.angle_gamma   90.00
#
_symmetry.space_group_name_H-M   'P 1'
#
loop_
_entity.id
_entity.type
_entity.pdbx_description
1 polymer ?
#
loop_
_entity_poly.entity_id
_entity_poly.type
_entity_poly.pdbx_seq_one_letter_code
_entity_poly.pdbx_strand_id
1 'polypeptide(L)'
;MKVLSIFIIATVMLFANDFNQAVEDYNNGGYIKALNTFYSLAKKDDAKAQYNVGLIYANGKGVQKDLTKAKKWYEKAAKQGNGPAQYNLAQLYHSAGETDDHGYEKARYWYEKAVEAGIIQAYNNLAALYIEGKGVKQDQQKAFELFQKAASMGNSSAQVNVAVLYAWGEGITHDKMKAYDNFKKALISGKSEASEYLDKLCSESAWVCQD
;
A
#
# COMPACT_ATOMS: atom_id res chain seq x y z
N MET A 1 -10.11 -41.58 -12.63
CA MET A 1 -9.37 -40.30 -12.65
C MET A 1 -10.10 -39.17 -13.36
N LYS A 2 -10.69 -39.37 -14.57
CA LYS A 2 -11.39 -38.29 -15.31
C LYS A 2 -12.62 -37.67 -14.59
N VAL A 3 -13.40 -38.46 -13.85
CA VAL A 3 -14.60 -37.95 -13.13
C VAL A 3 -14.22 -37.03 -11.95
N LEU A 4 -13.15 -37.36 -11.25
CA LEU A 4 -12.69 -36.53 -10.12
C LEU A 4 -12.18 -35.15 -10.61
N SER A 5 -11.51 -35.08 -11.77
CA SER A 5 -11.05 -33.85 -12.39
C SER A 5 -12.21 -32.96 -12.83
N ILE A 6 -13.30 -33.51 -13.34
CA ILE A 6 -14.48 -32.74 -13.76
C ILE A 6 -15.19 -32.11 -12.54
N PHE A 7 -15.31 -32.84 -11.43
CA PHE A 7 -15.92 -32.30 -10.20
C PHE A 7 -15.08 -31.17 -9.61
N ILE A 8 -13.75 -31.28 -9.62
CA ILE A 8 -12.86 -30.21 -9.12
C ILE A 8 -12.96 -28.97 -10.01
N ILE A 9 -12.97 -29.12 -11.33
CA ILE A 9 -13.09 -28.00 -12.27
C ILE A 9 -14.46 -27.31 -12.11
N ALA A 10 -15.55 -28.06 -12.00
CA ALA A 10 -16.89 -27.50 -11.81
C ALA A 10 -17.02 -26.74 -10.48
N THR A 11 -16.44 -27.24 -9.39
CA THR A 11 -16.47 -26.53 -8.11
C THR A 11 -15.63 -25.26 -8.13
N VAL A 12 -14.46 -25.28 -8.75
CA VAL A 12 -13.62 -24.07 -8.90
C VAL A 12 -14.32 -23.00 -9.74
N MET A 13 -14.99 -23.39 -10.83
CA MET A 13 -15.78 -22.45 -11.65
C MET A 13 -16.97 -21.87 -10.89
N LEU A 14 -17.65 -22.65 -10.04
CA LEU A 14 -18.77 -22.16 -9.22
C LEU A 14 -18.29 -21.13 -8.21
N PHE A 15 -17.18 -21.37 -7.52
CA PHE A 15 -16.61 -20.43 -6.55
C PHE A 15 -16.11 -19.13 -7.21
N ALA A 16 -15.52 -19.23 -8.41
CA ALA A 16 -15.12 -18.04 -9.17
C ALA A 16 -16.34 -17.21 -9.58
N ASN A 17 -17.46 -17.84 -9.92
CA ASN A 17 -18.71 -17.14 -10.24
C ASN A 17 -19.31 -16.43 -9.03
N ASP A 18 -19.33 -17.09 -7.86
CA ASP A 18 -19.84 -16.49 -6.61
C ASP A 18 -19.01 -15.29 -6.18
N PHE A 19 -17.66 -15.37 -6.30
CA PHE A 19 -16.76 -14.25 -5.99
C PHE A 19 -17.03 -13.04 -6.89
N ASN A 20 -17.10 -13.26 -8.22
CA ASN A 20 -17.35 -12.20 -9.18
C ASN A 20 -18.73 -11.57 -8.98
N GLN A 21 -19.74 -12.37 -8.69
CA GLN A 21 -21.10 -11.87 -8.36
C GLN A 21 -21.06 -11.00 -7.09
N ALA A 22 -20.31 -11.38 -6.07
CA ALA A 22 -20.17 -10.59 -4.85
C ALA A 22 -19.46 -9.24 -5.12
N VAL A 23 -18.46 -9.21 -6.02
CA VAL A 23 -17.81 -7.96 -6.46
C VAL A 23 -18.81 -7.07 -7.18
N GLU A 24 -19.62 -7.63 -8.07
CA GLU A 24 -20.68 -6.89 -8.78
C GLU A 24 -21.74 -6.34 -7.82
N ASP A 25 -22.22 -7.17 -6.89
CA ASP A 25 -23.15 -6.76 -5.85
C ASP A 25 -22.59 -5.59 -5.04
N TYR A 26 -21.29 -5.65 -4.65
CA TYR A 26 -20.62 -4.58 -3.92
C TYR A 26 -20.57 -3.28 -4.74
N ASN A 27 -20.19 -3.35 -6.00
CA ASN A 27 -20.09 -2.20 -6.89
C ASN A 27 -21.45 -1.54 -7.16
N ASN A 28 -22.53 -2.33 -7.14
CA ASN A 28 -23.90 -1.86 -7.30
C ASN A 28 -24.57 -1.41 -5.98
N GLY A 29 -23.79 -1.34 -4.88
CA GLY A 29 -24.29 -0.90 -3.56
C GLY A 29 -24.98 -1.99 -2.74
N GLY A 30 -25.05 -3.21 -3.23
CA GLY A 30 -25.61 -4.39 -2.52
C GLY A 30 -24.67 -4.93 -1.45
N TYR A 31 -24.16 -4.06 -0.57
CA TYR A 31 -23.07 -4.36 0.37
C TYR A 31 -23.36 -5.53 1.31
N ILE A 32 -24.60 -5.68 1.79
CA ILE A 32 -24.99 -6.78 2.68
C ILE A 32 -24.98 -8.10 1.93
N LYS A 33 -25.48 -8.13 0.69
CA LYS A 33 -25.48 -9.32 -0.16
C LYS A 33 -24.03 -9.73 -0.49
N ALA A 34 -23.21 -8.78 -0.90
CA ALA A 34 -21.78 -8.97 -1.15
C ALA A 34 -21.07 -9.51 0.09
N LEU A 35 -21.31 -8.92 1.27
CA LEU A 35 -20.71 -9.37 2.53
C LEU A 35 -21.06 -10.82 2.85
N ASN A 36 -22.32 -11.22 2.70
CA ASN A 36 -22.76 -12.59 2.97
C ASN A 36 -22.03 -13.61 2.06
N THR A 37 -21.91 -13.28 0.77
CA THR A 37 -21.20 -14.14 -0.19
C THR A 37 -19.70 -14.19 0.10
N PHE A 38 -19.04 -13.02 0.28
CA PHE A 38 -17.63 -13.00 0.66
C PHE A 38 -17.38 -13.72 1.98
N TYR A 39 -18.25 -13.58 2.97
CA TYR A 39 -18.11 -14.25 4.26
C TYR A 39 -18.21 -15.78 4.12
N SER A 40 -19.09 -16.27 3.26
CA SER A 40 -19.21 -17.71 2.95
C SER A 40 -17.91 -18.25 2.32
N LEU A 41 -17.33 -17.51 1.35
CA LEU A 41 -16.07 -17.86 0.69
C LEU A 41 -14.88 -17.74 1.65
N ALA A 42 -14.84 -16.68 2.46
CA ALA A 42 -13.79 -16.44 3.45
C ALA A 42 -13.71 -17.53 4.53
N LYS A 43 -14.85 -18.15 4.89
CA LYS A 43 -14.89 -19.33 5.77
C LYS A 43 -14.29 -20.59 5.12
N LYS A 44 -14.19 -20.63 3.81
CA LYS A 44 -13.52 -21.69 3.03
C LYS A 44 -12.07 -21.33 2.72
N ASP A 45 -11.49 -20.41 3.49
CA ASP A 45 -10.11 -19.93 3.39
C ASP A 45 -9.74 -19.21 2.09
N ASP A 46 -10.72 -18.67 1.35
CA ASP A 46 -10.43 -17.81 0.20
C ASP A 46 -9.83 -16.47 0.67
N ALA A 47 -8.55 -16.26 0.37
CA ALA A 47 -7.81 -15.07 0.82
C ALA A 47 -8.36 -13.76 0.22
N LYS A 48 -8.87 -13.79 -1.01
CA LYS A 48 -9.47 -12.61 -1.65
C LYS A 48 -10.80 -12.26 -0.98
N ALA A 49 -11.60 -13.26 -0.67
CA ALA A 49 -12.86 -13.05 0.05
C ALA A 49 -12.61 -12.56 1.49
N GLN A 50 -11.60 -13.11 2.19
CA GLN A 50 -11.17 -12.63 3.51
C GLN A 50 -10.77 -11.15 3.46
N TYR A 51 -9.99 -10.74 2.45
CA TYR A 51 -9.63 -9.35 2.23
C TYR A 51 -10.87 -8.47 2.04
N ASN A 52 -11.82 -8.87 1.18
CA ASN A 52 -13.03 -8.10 0.91
C ASN A 52 -13.94 -7.98 2.15
N VAL A 53 -14.07 -9.03 2.96
CA VAL A 53 -14.78 -8.94 4.26
C VAL A 53 -14.10 -7.91 5.16
N GLY A 54 -12.77 -7.92 5.25
CA GLY A 54 -11.99 -6.93 5.97
C GLY A 54 -12.25 -5.51 5.47
N LEU A 55 -12.27 -5.32 4.14
CA LEU A 55 -12.52 -4.03 3.49
C LEU A 55 -13.91 -3.48 3.80
N ILE A 56 -14.93 -4.33 3.79
CA ILE A 56 -16.31 -3.95 4.11
C ILE A 56 -16.41 -3.46 5.56
N TYR A 57 -15.81 -4.17 6.52
CA TYR A 57 -15.78 -3.74 7.92
C TYR A 57 -14.93 -2.48 8.13
N ALA A 58 -13.80 -2.35 7.43
CA ALA A 58 -12.95 -1.16 7.54
C ALA A 58 -13.64 0.11 7.05
N ASN A 59 -14.44 0.00 5.99
CA ASN A 59 -15.15 1.13 5.39
C ASN A 59 -16.57 1.35 5.97
N GLY A 60 -17.13 0.39 6.69
CA GLY A 60 -18.49 0.46 7.19
C GLY A 60 -19.57 0.42 6.09
N LYS A 61 -19.30 -0.28 4.98
CA LYS A 61 -20.23 -0.35 3.84
C LYS A 61 -21.33 -1.38 4.12
N GLY A 62 -22.57 -0.89 4.33
CA GLY A 62 -23.72 -1.74 4.68
C GLY A 62 -23.69 -2.33 6.10
N VAL A 63 -22.62 -2.11 6.86
CA VAL A 63 -22.47 -2.51 8.26
C VAL A 63 -21.77 -1.40 9.04
N GLN A 64 -21.87 -1.43 10.36
CA GLN A 64 -21.09 -0.52 11.20
C GLN A 64 -19.58 -0.74 10.97
N LYS A 65 -18.82 0.37 10.82
CA LYS A 65 -17.38 0.33 10.73
C LYS A 65 -16.77 -0.34 11.96
N ASP A 66 -15.89 -1.33 11.74
CA ASP A 66 -15.27 -2.11 12.80
C ASP A 66 -13.84 -2.50 12.39
N LEU A 67 -12.86 -1.67 12.82
CA LEU A 67 -11.45 -1.89 12.50
C LEU A 67 -10.89 -3.15 13.18
N THR A 68 -11.47 -3.58 14.30
CA THR A 68 -11.05 -4.81 14.99
C THR A 68 -11.44 -6.05 14.18
N LYS A 69 -12.64 -6.07 13.62
CA LYS A 69 -13.05 -7.14 12.71
C LYS A 69 -12.26 -7.07 11.39
N ALA A 70 -12.07 -5.88 10.83
CA ALA A 70 -11.28 -5.68 9.63
C ALA A 70 -9.86 -6.25 9.81
N LYS A 71 -9.18 -5.90 10.91
CA LYS A 71 -7.85 -6.41 11.24
C LYS A 71 -7.79 -7.93 11.28
N LYS A 72 -8.74 -8.59 11.95
CA LYS A 72 -8.80 -10.06 12.02
C LYS A 72 -8.92 -10.71 10.65
N TRP A 73 -9.69 -10.13 9.74
CA TRP A 73 -9.86 -10.64 8.39
C TRP A 73 -8.65 -10.33 7.50
N TYR A 74 -8.06 -9.14 7.62
CA TYR A 74 -6.80 -8.82 6.95
C TYR A 74 -5.66 -9.73 7.41
N GLU A 75 -5.56 -10.06 8.71
CA GLU A 75 -4.56 -10.99 9.22
C GLU A 75 -4.65 -12.38 8.57
N LYS A 76 -5.87 -12.90 8.38
CA LYS A 76 -6.08 -14.18 7.70
C LYS A 76 -5.62 -14.13 6.24
N ALA A 77 -6.06 -13.12 5.48
CA ALA A 77 -5.69 -12.93 4.09
C ALA A 77 -4.19 -12.67 3.92
N ALA A 78 -3.61 -11.82 4.78
CA ALA A 78 -2.20 -11.44 4.75
C ALA A 78 -1.27 -12.63 4.99
N LYS A 79 -1.61 -13.52 5.91
CA LYS A 79 -0.88 -14.78 6.17
C LYS A 79 -0.87 -15.72 4.96
N GLN A 80 -1.85 -15.61 4.08
CA GLN A 80 -1.93 -16.36 2.82
C GLN A 80 -1.24 -15.63 1.64
N GLY A 81 -0.53 -14.52 1.91
CA GLY A 81 0.19 -13.76 0.88
C GLY A 81 -0.66 -12.78 0.08
N ASN A 82 -1.88 -12.44 0.54
CA ASN A 82 -2.68 -11.41 -0.11
C ASN A 82 -2.04 -10.03 0.11
N GLY A 83 -1.36 -9.50 -0.93
CA GLY A 83 -0.62 -8.24 -0.86
C GLY A 83 -1.46 -7.04 -0.40
N PRO A 84 -2.66 -6.78 -0.98
CA PRO A 84 -3.55 -5.74 -0.49
C PRO A 84 -3.91 -5.87 0.99
N ALA A 85 -4.14 -7.09 1.49
CA ALA A 85 -4.41 -7.33 2.90
C ALA A 85 -3.17 -7.06 3.77
N GLN A 86 -1.98 -7.44 3.32
CA GLN A 86 -0.72 -7.14 4.00
C GLN A 86 -0.53 -5.63 4.15
N TYR A 87 -0.78 -4.88 3.09
CA TYR A 87 -0.68 -3.42 3.09
C TYR A 87 -1.70 -2.78 4.05
N ASN A 88 -2.98 -3.16 3.97
CA ASN A 88 -4.02 -2.60 4.84
C ASN A 88 -3.79 -2.97 6.31
N LEU A 89 -3.29 -4.18 6.58
CA LEU A 89 -2.92 -4.60 7.93
C LEU A 89 -1.73 -3.77 8.46
N ALA A 90 -0.74 -3.51 7.61
CA ALA A 90 0.38 -2.64 7.94
C ALA A 90 -0.07 -1.23 8.31
N GLN A 91 -1.02 -0.66 7.55
CA GLN A 91 -1.60 0.66 7.86
C GLN A 91 -2.32 0.67 9.22
N LEU A 92 -3.07 -0.39 9.55
CA LEU A 92 -3.72 -0.48 10.87
C LEU A 92 -2.69 -0.54 12.01
N TYR A 93 -1.59 -1.27 11.82
CA TYR A 93 -0.51 -1.30 12.80
C TYR A 93 0.27 0.01 12.85
N HIS A 94 0.46 0.69 11.72
CA HIS A 94 1.11 2.01 11.67
C HIS A 94 0.32 3.03 12.50
N SER A 95 -1.00 3.10 12.30
CA SER A 95 -1.86 3.99 13.09
C SER A 95 -1.86 3.64 14.59
N ALA A 96 -1.70 2.36 14.94
CA ALA A 96 -1.57 1.94 16.34
C ALA A 96 -0.18 2.27 16.92
N GLY A 97 0.84 2.38 16.09
CA GLY A 97 2.23 2.69 16.48
C GLY A 97 2.39 4.05 17.14
N GLU A 98 1.45 4.97 16.93
CA GLU A 98 1.44 6.27 17.63
C GLU A 98 1.20 6.13 19.12
N THR A 99 0.64 5.00 19.58
CA THR A 99 0.31 4.72 20.98
C THR A 99 1.03 3.51 21.56
N ASP A 100 1.69 2.69 20.71
CA ASP A 100 2.37 1.45 21.09
C ASP A 100 3.58 1.23 20.15
N ASP A 101 4.80 1.27 20.68
CA ASP A 101 6.06 1.08 19.94
C ASP A 101 6.09 -0.20 19.10
N HIS A 102 5.45 -1.28 19.58
CA HIS A 102 5.32 -2.54 18.85
C HIS A 102 4.40 -2.41 17.62
N GLY A 103 3.59 -1.37 17.53
CA GLY A 103 2.77 -1.08 16.35
C GLY A 103 3.60 -0.82 15.11
N TYR A 104 4.63 0.02 15.22
CA TYR A 104 5.50 0.32 14.10
C TYR A 104 6.36 -0.86 13.64
N GLU A 105 6.83 -1.71 14.57
CA GLU A 105 7.55 -2.94 14.22
C GLU A 105 6.68 -3.89 13.40
N LYS A 106 5.41 -4.08 13.82
CA LYS A 106 4.42 -4.90 13.09
C LYS A 106 4.06 -4.25 11.75
N ALA A 107 3.91 -2.92 11.70
CA ALA A 107 3.66 -2.20 10.47
C ALA A 107 4.81 -2.41 9.46
N ARG A 108 6.06 -2.26 9.91
CA ARG A 108 7.24 -2.53 9.09
C ARG A 108 7.22 -3.94 8.51
N TYR A 109 7.03 -4.96 9.37
CA TYR A 109 6.97 -6.35 8.93
C TYR A 109 5.94 -6.58 7.82
N TRP A 110 4.73 -6.04 7.99
CA TRP A 110 3.67 -6.22 6.99
C TRP A 110 3.85 -5.35 5.74
N TYR A 111 4.47 -4.16 5.87
CA TYR A 111 4.89 -3.40 4.68
C TYR A 111 5.98 -4.12 3.90
N GLU A 112 6.96 -4.75 4.55
CA GLU A 112 7.97 -5.58 3.89
C GLU A 112 7.31 -6.72 3.10
N LYS A 113 6.35 -7.41 3.67
CA LYS A 113 5.56 -8.44 2.98
C LYS A 113 4.75 -7.89 1.80
N ALA A 114 4.14 -6.74 1.95
CA ALA A 114 3.41 -6.08 0.86
C ALA A 114 4.35 -5.62 -0.27
N VAL A 115 5.58 -5.19 0.06
CA VAL A 115 6.64 -4.89 -0.91
C VAL A 115 7.04 -6.15 -1.69
N GLU A 116 7.25 -7.28 -1.02
CA GLU A 116 7.50 -8.57 -1.65
C GLU A 116 6.34 -8.98 -2.60
N ALA A 117 5.11 -8.64 -2.25
CA ALA A 117 3.93 -8.86 -3.07
C ALA A 117 3.73 -7.79 -4.18
N GLY A 118 4.65 -6.83 -4.32
CA GLY A 118 4.62 -5.82 -5.39
C GLY A 118 3.65 -4.66 -5.16
N ILE A 119 3.19 -4.42 -3.94
CA ILE A 119 2.30 -3.29 -3.60
C ILE A 119 3.10 -1.99 -3.58
N ILE A 120 2.91 -1.15 -4.59
CA ILE A 120 3.69 0.09 -4.80
C ILE A 120 3.58 1.05 -3.60
N GLN A 121 2.40 1.20 -3.03
CA GLN A 121 2.16 2.08 -1.88
C GLN A 121 2.96 1.63 -0.64
N ALA A 122 3.23 0.33 -0.52
CA ALA A 122 3.99 -0.22 0.61
C ALA A 122 5.45 0.23 0.61
N TYR A 123 6.06 0.37 -0.56
CA TYR A 123 7.42 0.92 -0.67
C TYR A 123 7.53 2.32 -0.06
N ASN A 124 6.58 3.19 -0.40
CA ASN A 124 6.57 4.57 0.10
C ASN A 124 6.39 4.63 1.63
N ASN A 125 5.46 3.85 2.16
CA ASN A 125 5.20 3.83 3.61
C ASN A 125 6.34 3.16 4.40
N LEU A 126 6.94 2.10 3.85
CA LEU A 126 8.11 1.47 4.44
C LEU A 126 9.31 2.43 4.47
N ALA A 127 9.53 3.17 3.38
CA ALA A 127 10.57 4.18 3.31
C ALA A 127 10.40 5.27 4.38
N ALA A 128 9.16 5.72 4.61
CA ALA A 128 8.86 6.70 5.65
C ALA A 128 9.26 6.19 7.05
N LEU A 129 9.01 4.91 7.36
CA LEU A 129 9.43 4.31 8.63
C LEU A 129 10.97 4.35 8.79
N TYR A 130 11.73 4.13 7.70
CA TYR A 130 13.20 4.23 7.73
C TYR A 130 13.67 5.68 7.88
N ILE A 131 13.00 6.67 7.26
CA ILE A 131 13.31 8.10 7.45
C ILE A 131 13.10 8.50 8.91
N GLU A 132 12.00 8.07 9.50
CA GLU A 132 11.60 8.48 10.85
C GLU A 132 12.23 7.64 11.97
N GLY A 133 12.81 6.49 11.63
CA GLY A 133 13.33 5.53 12.62
C GLY A 133 12.22 4.86 13.45
N LYS A 134 10.98 4.79 12.91
CA LYS A 134 9.83 4.20 13.60
C LYS A 134 9.78 2.69 13.41
N GLY A 135 9.89 1.93 14.51
CA GLY A 135 9.92 0.46 14.50
C GLY A 135 11.14 -0.15 13.80
N VAL A 136 12.14 0.68 13.50
CA VAL A 136 13.41 0.32 12.86
C VAL A 136 14.45 1.40 13.13
N LYS A 137 15.74 1.04 13.08
CA LYS A 137 16.80 2.05 13.09
C LYS A 137 16.68 2.95 11.86
N GLN A 138 16.78 4.27 12.06
CA GLN A 138 16.78 5.25 10.98
C GLN A 138 17.85 4.91 9.93
N ASP A 139 17.44 4.93 8.66
CA ASP A 139 18.32 4.62 7.53
C ASP A 139 17.80 5.36 6.27
N GLN A 140 18.36 6.54 6.02
CA GLN A 140 17.98 7.35 4.85
C GLN A 140 18.39 6.72 3.52
N GLN A 141 19.52 5.98 3.49
CA GLN A 141 19.94 5.28 2.28
C GLN A 141 18.92 4.20 1.88
N LYS A 142 18.47 3.41 2.86
CA LYS A 142 17.43 2.39 2.63
C LYS A 142 16.10 3.00 2.21
N ALA A 143 15.71 4.10 2.84
CA ALA A 143 14.50 4.84 2.44
C ALA A 143 14.61 5.35 1.00
N PHE A 144 15.76 5.91 0.61
CA PHE A 144 16.00 6.39 -0.75
C PHE A 144 15.84 5.28 -1.79
N GLU A 145 16.43 4.09 -1.55
CA GLU A 145 16.27 2.93 -2.43
C GLU A 145 14.81 2.52 -2.61
N LEU A 146 14.04 2.51 -1.51
CA LEU A 146 12.62 2.17 -1.52
C LEU A 146 11.80 3.23 -2.28
N PHE A 147 12.06 4.52 -2.06
CA PHE A 147 11.41 5.60 -2.80
C PHE A 147 11.76 5.55 -4.29
N GLN A 148 13.03 5.31 -4.65
CA GLN A 148 13.43 5.15 -6.05
C GLN A 148 12.67 4.00 -6.72
N LYS A 149 12.51 2.88 -6.03
CA LYS A 149 11.76 1.74 -6.54
C LYS A 149 10.28 2.10 -6.76
N ALA A 150 9.63 2.73 -5.77
CA ALA A 150 8.26 3.19 -5.91
C ALA A 150 8.10 4.22 -7.05
N ALA A 151 9.02 5.18 -7.16
CA ALA A 151 9.02 6.19 -8.22
C ALA A 151 9.16 5.55 -9.61
N SER A 152 10.04 4.55 -9.77
CA SER A 152 10.21 3.81 -11.03
C SER A 152 8.96 3.02 -11.43
N MET A 153 8.09 2.69 -10.47
CA MET A 153 6.79 2.03 -10.68
C MET A 153 5.63 3.04 -10.84
N GLY A 154 5.95 4.34 -11.00
CA GLY A 154 4.97 5.39 -11.26
C GLY A 154 4.34 6.02 -10.01
N ASN A 155 4.86 5.78 -8.81
CA ASN A 155 4.39 6.46 -7.61
C ASN A 155 4.88 7.92 -7.58
N SER A 156 4.00 8.86 -7.88
CA SER A 156 4.35 10.29 -7.94
C SER A 156 4.71 10.90 -6.57
N SER A 157 4.15 10.42 -5.47
CA SER A 157 4.58 10.83 -4.12
C SER A 157 6.01 10.39 -3.84
N ALA A 158 6.40 9.18 -4.27
CA ALA A 158 7.77 8.73 -4.14
C ALA A 158 8.74 9.54 -5.02
N GLN A 159 8.30 10.05 -6.18
CA GLN A 159 9.11 10.97 -7.00
C GLN A 159 9.44 12.25 -6.24
N VAL A 160 8.46 12.83 -5.51
CA VAL A 160 8.71 13.98 -4.63
C VAL A 160 9.73 13.64 -3.56
N ASN A 161 9.56 12.50 -2.86
CA ASN A 161 10.47 12.07 -1.79
C ASN A 161 11.89 11.83 -2.31
N VAL A 162 12.05 11.21 -3.47
CA VAL A 162 13.37 11.05 -4.13
C VAL A 162 14.01 12.41 -4.42
N ALA A 163 13.22 13.37 -4.93
CA ALA A 163 13.72 14.71 -5.22
C ALA A 163 14.16 15.45 -3.94
N VAL A 164 13.37 15.35 -2.87
CA VAL A 164 13.72 15.92 -1.55
C VAL A 164 15.04 15.35 -1.04
N LEU A 165 15.21 14.03 -1.13
CA LEU A 165 16.45 13.39 -0.69
C LEU A 165 17.66 13.76 -1.56
N TYR A 166 17.50 13.89 -2.88
CA TYR A 166 18.58 14.42 -3.74
C TYR A 166 18.94 15.88 -3.42
N ALA A 167 17.95 16.69 -3.04
CA ALA A 167 18.18 18.10 -2.73
C ALA A 167 18.82 18.29 -1.34
N TRP A 168 18.29 17.60 -0.32
CA TRP A 168 18.56 17.89 1.08
C TRP A 168 18.74 16.66 1.99
N GLY A 169 18.77 15.44 1.46
CA GLY A 169 18.82 14.22 2.26
C GLY A 169 20.18 14.00 2.94
N GLU A 170 20.15 13.61 4.19
CA GLU A 170 21.34 13.23 4.93
C GLU A 170 21.80 11.81 4.53
N GLY A 171 23.10 11.59 4.37
CA GLY A 171 23.66 10.29 3.98
C GLY A 171 23.43 9.91 2.52
N ILE A 172 22.87 10.81 1.71
CA ILE A 172 22.65 10.66 0.27
C ILE A 172 23.56 11.66 -0.46
N THR A 173 24.19 11.24 -1.56
CA THR A 173 24.91 12.17 -2.43
C THR A 173 23.91 13.14 -3.06
N HIS A 174 24.06 14.43 -2.71
CA HIS A 174 23.19 15.47 -3.24
C HIS A 174 23.39 15.63 -4.75
N ASP A 175 22.27 15.73 -5.47
CA ASP A 175 22.24 15.98 -6.90
C ASP A 175 21.05 16.89 -7.22
N LYS A 176 21.31 18.19 -7.23
CA LYS A 176 20.29 19.21 -7.41
C LYS A 176 19.63 19.17 -8.79
N MET A 177 20.34 18.71 -9.84
CA MET A 177 19.76 18.51 -11.17
C MET A 177 18.76 17.37 -11.17
N LYS A 178 19.11 16.22 -10.55
CA LYS A 178 18.16 15.12 -10.39
C LYS A 178 16.98 15.50 -9.48
N ALA A 179 17.21 16.32 -8.46
CA ALA A 179 16.12 16.84 -7.62
C ALA A 179 15.13 17.65 -8.49
N TYR A 180 15.63 18.58 -9.28
CA TYR A 180 14.84 19.40 -10.20
C TYR A 180 14.02 18.55 -11.16
N ASP A 181 14.65 17.60 -11.86
CA ASP A 181 13.99 16.71 -12.81
C ASP A 181 12.87 15.89 -12.17
N ASN A 182 13.11 15.36 -10.95
CA ASN A 182 12.10 14.58 -10.25
C ASN A 182 10.94 15.46 -9.76
N PHE A 183 11.18 16.69 -9.28
CA PHE A 183 10.12 17.63 -8.95
C PHE A 183 9.27 17.99 -10.17
N LYS A 184 9.90 18.29 -11.33
CA LYS A 184 9.17 18.54 -12.59
C LYS A 184 8.32 17.34 -13.01
N LYS A 185 8.84 16.12 -12.94
CA LYS A 185 8.07 14.89 -13.23
C LYS A 185 6.89 14.73 -12.28
N ALA A 186 7.08 15.01 -10.98
CA ALA A 186 6.01 14.92 -9.99
C ALA A 186 4.89 15.95 -10.28
N LEU A 187 5.24 17.19 -10.67
CA LEU A 187 4.28 18.21 -11.08
C LEU A 187 3.47 17.78 -12.31
N ILE A 188 4.12 17.24 -13.33
CA ILE A 188 3.46 16.71 -14.53
C ILE A 188 2.49 15.57 -14.15
N SER A 189 2.84 14.79 -13.11
CA SER A 189 2.00 13.71 -12.57
C SER A 189 0.90 14.22 -11.62
N GLY A 190 0.69 15.53 -11.50
CA GLY A 190 -0.38 16.15 -10.71
C GLY A 190 -0.06 16.36 -9.22
N LYS A 191 1.22 16.27 -8.83
CA LYS A 191 1.67 16.53 -7.45
C LYS A 191 2.00 18.01 -7.25
N SER A 192 0.99 18.81 -6.92
CA SER A 192 1.14 20.26 -6.74
C SER A 192 2.11 20.65 -5.63
N GLU A 193 2.26 19.81 -4.59
CA GLU A 193 3.22 20.01 -3.50
C GLU A 193 4.68 20.12 -3.99
N ALA A 194 5.00 19.52 -5.15
CA ALA A 194 6.33 19.61 -5.72
C ALA A 194 6.70 21.02 -6.19
N SER A 195 5.71 21.93 -6.40
CA SER A 195 5.97 23.32 -6.77
C SER A 195 6.72 24.07 -5.67
N GLU A 196 6.25 23.94 -4.44
CA GLU A 196 6.87 24.60 -3.26
C GLU A 196 8.32 24.16 -3.06
N TYR A 197 8.58 22.84 -3.22
CA TYR A 197 9.95 22.30 -3.15
C TYR A 197 10.81 22.79 -4.30
N LEU A 198 10.26 22.91 -5.50
CA LEU A 198 10.96 23.40 -6.67
C LEU A 198 11.35 24.87 -6.51
N ASP A 199 10.41 25.71 -6.05
CA ASP A 199 10.65 27.14 -5.77
C ASP A 199 11.76 27.28 -4.72
N LYS A 200 11.74 26.47 -3.66
CA LYS A 200 12.81 26.45 -2.65
C LYS A 200 14.16 26.06 -3.28
N LEU A 201 14.21 24.99 -4.07
CA LEU A 201 15.42 24.54 -4.74
C LEU A 201 16.00 25.63 -5.64
N CYS A 202 15.15 26.31 -6.42
CA CYS A 202 15.56 27.40 -7.33
C CYS A 202 16.04 28.62 -6.56
N SER A 203 15.43 28.95 -5.42
CA SER A 203 15.88 30.04 -4.57
C SER A 203 17.27 29.81 -3.96
N GLU A 204 17.56 28.55 -3.59
CA GLU A 204 18.86 28.13 -3.03
C GLU A 204 19.93 27.88 -4.12
N SER A 205 19.52 27.63 -5.36
CA SER A 205 20.39 27.18 -6.44
C SER A 205 19.85 27.58 -7.81
N ALA A 206 19.83 28.89 -8.09
CA ALA A 206 19.26 29.47 -9.31
C ALA A 206 19.83 28.86 -10.61
N TRP A 207 21.07 28.38 -10.57
CA TRP A 207 21.74 27.77 -11.72
C TRP A 207 21.07 26.46 -12.20
N VAL A 208 20.34 25.76 -11.31
CA VAL A 208 19.62 24.52 -11.63
C VAL A 208 18.36 24.79 -12.46
N CYS A 209 17.80 25.98 -12.31
CA CYS A 209 16.50 26.36 -12.86
C CYS A 209 16.62 27.29 -14.08
N GLN A 210 17.82 27.42 -14.67
CA GLN A 210 18.05 28.13 -15.92
C GLN A 210 17.78 27.13 -17.05
N ASP A 211 16.55 27.21 -17.63
CA ASP A 211 16.20 26.51 -18.87
C ASP A 211 16.85 27.23 -20.05
#